data_76b15df30db0086bf026a6a061e28c25
#
_entry.id   76b15df30db0086bf026a6a061e28c25
#
_cell.length_a   1.000
_cell.length_b   1.000
_cell.length_c   1.000
_cell.angle_alpha   90.00
_cell.angle_beta   90.00
_cell.angle_gamma   90.00
#
_symmetry.space_group_name_H-M   'P 1'
#
loop_
_entity.id
_entity.type
_entity.pdbx_description
1 polymer ?
#
loop_
_entity_poly.entity_id
_entity_poly.type
_entity_poly.pdbx_seq_one_letter_code
_entity_poly.pdbx_strand_id
1 'polypeptide(L)'
;CTFIFVSYVFSKTNNKWFDRWSCERLIKYKAVIFGSIGTIVETSNIQRKSFNKAFKEFGLDWYWSTSEYKKLLEKSGGENRLSKYANKKNIKINTKKLRDLKTKFFNDYLKKNKIKPRAGVLNIINFCKKNNIKLGFATSTTVNNINSIFFTLKNTINKKDFNFIGNNKLVLREKPYPDIYMITLKKLKIRPKECLAIEDTEESMKSALKAKIRCVAFPGKLH
;
A
#
# COMPACT_ATOMS: atom_id res chain seq x y z
N CYS A 1 -27.54 -7.55 -0.21
CA CYS A 1 -26.08 -7.33 -0.09
C CYS A 1 -25.86 -6.23 0.91
N THR A 2 -25.63 -6.60 2.16
CA THR A 2 -25.49 -5.66 3.28
C THR A 2 -24.06 -5.17 3.32
N PHE A 3 -23.84 -3.94 2.92
CA PHE A 3 -22.59 -3.22 3.15
C PHE A 3 -22.46 -2.96 4.65
N ILE A 4 -21.63 -3.74 5.34
CA ILE A 4 -21.20 -3.36 6.69
C ILE A 4 -20.07 -2.34 6.50
N PHE A 5 -20.46 -1.08 6.41
CA PHE A 5 -19.57 0.04 6.68
C PHE A 5 -19.26 0.00 8.18
N VAL A 6 -18.12 -0.53 8.54
CA VAL A 6 -17.55 -0.25 9.85
C VAL A 6 -16.88 1.12 9.73
N SER A 7 -17.69 2.17 9.88
CA SER A 7 -17.20 3.53 10.09
C SER A 7 -16.51 3.59 11.45
N TYR A 8 -15.20 3.45 11.47
CA TYR A 8 -14.41 3.74 12.65
C TYR A 8 -14.08 5.23 12.67
N VAL A 9 -14.80 5.95 13.53
CA VAL A 9 -14.53 7.32 13.91
C VAL A 9 -13.13 7.41 14.52
N PHE A 10 -12.29 8.28 13.97
CA PHE A 10 -10.99 8.64 14.52
C PHE A 10 -11.17 9.31 15.88
N SER A 11 -10.82 8.64 16.96
CA SER A 11 -10.51 9.29 18.22
C SER A 11 -9.02 9.67 18.24
N LYS A 12 -8.73 10.95 18.42
CA LYS A 12 -7.39 11.57 18.39
C LYS A 12 -6.51 11.24 19.60
N THR A 13 -6.92 10.36 20.50
CA THR A 13 -6.19 10.08 21.74
C THR A 13 -6.01 8.58 21.95
N ASN A 14 -4.77 8.20 22.10
CA ASN A 14 -4.25 6.90 22.50
C ASN A 14 -4.25 5.76 21.47
N ASN A 15 -3.11 5.04 21.41
CA ASN A 15 -2.75 3.85 20.65
C ASN A 15 -3.72 2.64 20.73
N LYS A 16 -5.00 2.83 20.92
CA LYS A 16 -6.02 1.80 21.21
C LYS A 16 -6.61 1.07 20.01
N TRP A 17 -6.13 1.28 18.80
CA TRP A 17 -6.62 0.55 17.62
C TRP A 17 -6.30 -0.96 17.66
N PHE A 18 -5.22 -1.34 18.34
CA PHE A 18 -4.81 -2.73 18.49
C PHE A 18 -5.50 -3.44 19.64
N ASP A 19 -5.96 -2.73 20.66
CA ASP A 19 -6.61 -3.35 21.83
C ASP A 19 -8.00 -3.93 21.52
N ARG A 20 -8.67 -3.44 20.47
CA ARG A 20 -9.96 -4.00 19.99
C ARG A 20 -9.81 -5.10 18.93
N TRP A 21 -8.68 -5.16 18.26
CA TRP A 21 -8.27 -6.24 17.38
C TRP A 21 -7.15 -7.03 18.07
N SER A 22 -7.51 -7.87 19.03
CA SER A 22 -6.52 -8.82 19.54
C SER A 22 -6.06 -9.69 18.38
N CYS A 23 -4.75 -9.91 18.28
CA CYS A 23 -4.19 -10.82 17.27
C CYS A 23 -4.88 -12.20 17.29
N GLU A 24 -5.45 -12.60 18.42
CA GLU A 24 -6.26 -13.82 18.58
C GLU A 24 -7.41 -13.95 17.57
N ARG A 25 -8.01 -12.84 17.13
CA ARG A 25 -9.02 -12.87 16.08
C ARG A 25 -8.49 -13.29 14.72
N LEU A 26 -7.18 -13.26 14.52
CA LEU A 26 -6.55 -13.73 13.29
C LEU A 26 -6.50 -15.26 13.20
N ILE A 27 -6.60 -15.99 14.32
CA ILE A 27 -6.48 -17.46 14.34
C ILE A 27 -7.49 -18.18 13.46
N LYS A 28 -8.64 -17.55 13.19
CA LYS A 28 -9.67 -18.11 12.30
C LYS A 28 -9.32 -18.00 10.81
N TYR A 29 -8.27 -17.25 10.45
CA TYR A 29 -7.83 -17.10 9.07
C TYR A 29 -6.62 -17.98 8.80
N LYS A 30 -6.52 -18.48 7.59
CA LYS A 30 -5.37 -19.24 7.10
C LYS A 30 -4.32 -18.33 6.45
N ALA A 31 -4.72 -17.11 6.08
CA ALA A 31 -3.81 -16.12 5.54
C ALA A 31 -4.21 -14.69 5.91
N VAL A 32 -3.19 -13.83 6.11
CA VAL A 32 -3.32 -12.37 6.17
C VAL A 32 -2.58 -11.78 4.97
N ILE A 33 -3.24 -10.87 4.26
CA ILE A 33 -2.73 -10.27 3.03
C ILE A 33 -2.62 -8.76 3.23
N PHE A 34 -1.40 -8.24 3.25
CA PHE A 34 -1.15 -6.80 3.17
C PHE A 34 -1.30 -6.35 1.72
N GLY A 35 -2.10 -5.33 1.47
CA GLY A 35 -2.47 -4.98 0.11
C GLY A 35 -1.54 -3.97 -0.57
N SER A 36 -0.86 -3.13 0.19
CA SER A 36 -0.03 -2.07 -0.38
C SER A 36 1.20 -1.77 0.47
N ILE A 37 2.14 -1.00 -0.08
CA ILE A 37 3.26 -0.45 0.69
C ILE A 37 2.74 0.37 1.87
N GLY A 38 1.69 1.16 1.67
CA GLY A 38 1.09 2.01 2.69
C GLY A 38 0.48 1.26 3.87
N THR A 39 0.17 -0.03 3.73
CA THR A 39 -0.25 -0.88 4.87
C THR A 39 0.93 -1.29 5.76
N ILE A 40 2.13 -1.38 5.21
CA ILE A 40 3.34 -1.80 5.95
C ILE A 40 4.09 -0.59 6.50
N VAL A 41 4.28 0.45 5.68
CA VAL A 41 5.03 1.67 6.02
C VAL A 41 4.29 2.92 5.55
N GLU A 42 4.34 3.97 6.35
CA GLU A 42 3.77 5.26 5.97
C GLU A 42 4.75 6.01 5.06
N THR A 43 4.45 6.06 3.77
CA THR A 43 5.31 6.69 2.76
C THR A 43 4.68 7.86 2.04
N SER A 44 3.42 8.22 2.31
CA SER A 44 2.68 9.23 1.56
C SER A 44 3.39 10.57 1.48
N ASN A 45 3.95 11.05 2.59
CA ASN A 45 4.69 12.32 2.61
C ASN A 45 6.03 12.23 1.87
N ILE A 46 6.70 11.08 1.95
CA ILE A 46 7.95 10.83 1.19
C ILE A 46 7.64 10.82 -0.31
N GLN A 47 6.57 10.16 -0.71
CA GLN A 47 6.08 10.13 -2.08
C GLN A 47 5.82 11.55 -2.60
N ARG A 48 5.08 12.37 -1.83
CA ARG A 48 4.80 13.77 -2.15
C ARG A 48 6.08 14.59 -2.34
N LYS A 49 6.99 14.53 -1.38
CA LYS A 49 8.29 15.23 -1.48
C LYS A 49 9.09 14.79 -2.69
N SER A 50 9.04 13.51 -3.04
CA SER A 50 9.71 12.96 -4.22
C SER A 50 9.07 13.44 -5.53
N PHE A 51 7.74 13.61 -5.57
CA PHE A 51 7.08 14.26 -6.71
C PHE A 51 7.51 15.72 -6.86
N ASN A 52 7.45 16.51 -5.78
CA ASN A 52 7.83 17.92 -5.83
C ASN A 52 9.30 18.11 -6.27
N LYS A 53 10.20 17.24 -5.80
CA LYS A 53 11.59 17.25 -6.24
C LYS A 53 11.70 16.90 -7.74
N ALA A 54 10.93 15.90 -8.19
CA ALA A 54 10.92 15.51 -9.60
C ALA A 54 10.35 16.62 -10.50
N PHE A 55 9.33 17.35 -10.06
CA PHE A 55 8.78 18.50 -10.79
C PHE A 55 9.85 19.57 -11.01
N LYS A 56 10.52 19.96 -9.92
CA LYS A 56 11.61 20.96 -10.00
C LYS A 56 12.73 20.52 -10.94
N GLU A 57 13.19 19.29 -10.83
CA GLU A 57 14.26 18.76 -11.68
C GLU A 57 13.85 18.61 -13.16
N PHE A 58 12.55 18.40 -13.39
CA PHE A 58 11.97 18.30 -14.73
C PHE A 58 11.67 19.67 -15.38
N GLY A 59 11.95 20.78 -14.65
CA GLY A 59 11.69 22.15 -15.11
C GLY A 59 10.22 22.57 -15.03
N LEU A 60 9.42 21.91 -14.17
CA LEU A 60 8.02 22.24 -13.96
C LEU A 60 7.85 23.11 -12.71
N ASP A 61 7.01 24.11 -12.76
CA ASP A 61 6.59 24.97 -11.65
C ASP A 61 5.55 24.33 -10.72
N TRP A 62 5.32 23.03 -10.88
CA TRP A 62 4.34 22.29 -10.11
C TRP A 62 4.80 22.04 -8.68
N TYR A 63 3.86 22.21 -7.77
CA TYR A 63 4.07 21.90 -6.36
C TYR A 63 2.79 21.31 -5.76
N TRP A 64 2.89 20.14 -5.17
CA TRP A 64 1.80 19.53 -4.42
C TRP A 64 1.96 19.79 -2.92
N SER A 65 1.08 20.61 -2.36
CA SER A 65 0.93 20.78 -0.92
C SER A 65 0.44 19.48 -0.27
N THR A 66 0.46 19.40 1.05
CA THR A 66 -0.06 18.23 1.78
C THR A 66 -1.56 18.05 1.53
N SER A 67 -2.33 19.13 1.54
CA SER A 67 -3.78 19.12 1.29
C SER A 67 -4.12 18.71 -0.14
N GLU A 68 -3.39 19.23 -1.12
CA GLU A 68 -3.57 18.86 -2.52
C GLU A 68 -3.19 17.39 -2.77
N TYR A 69 -2.07 16.95 -2.23
CA TYR A 69 -1.64 15.56 -2.39
C TYR A 69 -2.60 14.57 -1.74
N LYS A 70 -3.22 14.92 -0.60
CA LYS A 70 -4.28 14.13 0.02
C LYS A 70 -5.44 13.87 -0.97
N LYS A 71 -5.95 14.91 -1.62
CA LYS A 71 -7.00 14.78 -2.66
C LYS A 71 -6.55 13.90 -3.83
N LEU A 72 -5.27 14.02 -4.22
CA LEU A 72 -4.71 13.21 -5.31
C LEU A 72 -4.52 11.73 -4.93
N LEU A 73 -4.47 11.39 -3.65
CA LEU A 73 -4.37 10.01 -3.17
C LEU A 73 -5.69 9.24 -3.21
N GLU A 74 -6.83 9.90 -3.36
CA GLU A 74 -8.15 9.24 -3.51
C GLU A 74 -8.18 8.23 -4.66
N LYS A 75 -7.32 8.42 -5.67
CA LYS A 75 -7.15 7.49 -6.79
C LYS A 75 -5.75 6.91 -6.81
N SER A 76 -5.64 5.60 -7.00
CA SER A 76 -4.35 4.92 -7.09
C SER A 76 -3.64 5.18 -8.42
N GLY A 77 -2.34 4.80 -8.49
CA GLY A 77 -1.54 4.92 -9.71
C GLY A 77 -0.83 6.27 -9.84
N GLY A 78 0.50 6.26 -9.63
CA GLY A 78 1.33 7.48 -9.72
C GLY A 78 1.36 8.08 -11.13
N GLU A 79 1.37 7.25 -12.18
CA GLU A 79 1.38 7.70 -13.57
C GLU A 79 0.03 8.30 -13.98
N ASN A 80 -1.07 7.64 -13.64
CA ASN A 80 -2.41 8.17 -13.87
C ASN A 80 -2.64 9.52 -13.19
N ARG A 81 -2.07 9.68 -11.97
CA ARG A 81 -2.12 10.94 -11.23
C ARG A 81 -1.38 12.06 -11.97
N LEU A 82 -0.19 11.76 -12.49
CA LEU A 82 0.59 12.72 -13.29
C LEU A 82 -0.12 13.08 -14.60
N SER A 83 -0.65 12.09 -15.33
CA SER A 83 -1.37 12.33 -16.59
C SER A 83 -2.61 13.22 -16.38
N LYS A 84 -3.40 12.93 -15.34
CA LYS A 84 -4.58 13.77 -15.01
C LYS A 84 -4.18 15.18 -14.59
N TYR A 85 -3.09 15.33 -13.85
CA TYR A 85 -2.60 16.65 -13.43
C TYR A 85 -2.06 17.45 -14.62
N ALA A 86 -1.31 16.82 -15.52
CA ALA A 86 -0.82 17.41 -16.76
C ALA A 86 -1.96 17.88 -17.66
N ASN A 87 -2.98 17.04 -17.84
CA ASN A 87 -4.17 17.39 -18.62
C ASN A 87 -4.92 18.58 -18.00
N LYS A 88 -5.08 18.62 -16.67
CA LYS A 88 -5.71 19.76 -15.98
C LYS A 88 -4.93 21.07 -16.17
N LYS A 89 -3.62 20.99 -16.34
CA LYS A 89 -2.74 22.14 -16.58
C LYS A 89 -2.55 22.45 -18.08
N ASN A 90 -3.17 21.68 -18.99
CA ASN A 90 -2.99 21.77 -20.44
C ASN A 90 -1.52 21.66 -20.88
N ILE A 91 -0.71 20.85 -20.20
CA ILE A 91 0.71 20.69 -20.48
C ILE A 91 0.97 19.26 -20.97
N LYS A 92 1.60 19.13 -22.15
CA LYS A 92 2.07 17.85 -22.68
C LYS A 92 3.46 17.54 -22.10
N ILE A 93 3.55 16.45 -21.35
CA ILE A 93 4.80 15.97 -20.74
C ILE A 93 4.96 14.47 -20.89
N ASN A 94 6.19 14.00 -20.83
CA ASN A 94 6.46 12.57 -20.72
C ASN A 94 6.27 12.11 -19.26
N THR A 95 5.04 11.72 -18.93
CA THR A 95 4.64 11.29 -17.57
C THR A 95 5.43 10.08 -17.10
N LYS A 96 5.83 9.18 -18.00
CA LYS A 96 6.66 8.02 -17.68
C LYS A 96 8.05 8.45 -17.20
N LYS A 97 8.75 9.33 -17.95
CA LYS A 97 10.06 9.86 -17.53
C LYS A 97 9.96 10.60 -16.19
N LEU A 98 8.92 11.42 -16.00
CA LEU A 98 8.69 12.14 -14.76
C LEU A 98 8.44 11.17 -13.57
N ARG A 99 7.65 10.11 -13.79
CA ARG A 99 7.43 9.07 -12.79
C ARG A 99 8.71 8.33 -12.44
N ASP A 100 9.56 8.04 -13.42
CA ASP A 100 10.82 7.34 -13.21
C ASP A 100 11.79 8.20 -12.40
N LEU A 101 11.86 9.49 -12.69
CA LEU A 101 12.64 10.47 -11.92
C LEU A 101 12.14 10.56 -10.47
N LYS A 102 10.82 10.68 -10.26
CA LYS A 102 10.21 10.62 -8.93
C LYS A 102 10.57 9.34 -8.19
N THR A 103 10.56 8.19 -8.89
CA THR A 103 10.88 6.90 -8.29
C THR A 103 12.34 6.83 -7.85
N LYS A 104 13.26 7.41 -8.63
CA LYS A 104 14.67 7.57 -8.23
C LYS A 104 14.76 8.35 -6.91
N PHE A 105 14.16 9.55 -6.82
CA PHE A 105 14.19 10.34 -5.58
C PHE A 105 13.54 9.64 -4.38
N PHE A 106 12.45 8.92 -4.60
CA PHE A 106 11.83 8.12 -3.56
C PHE A 106 12.77 7.04 -3.02
N ASN A 107 13.43 6.30 -3.91
CA ASN A 107 14.37 5.24 -3.52
C ASN A 107 15.62 5.82 -2.84
N ASP A 108 16.14 6.96 -3.30
CA ASP A 108 17.26 7.64 -2.67
C ASP A 108 16.92 8.12 -1.26
N TYR A 109 15.70 8.63 -1.07
CA TYR A 109 15.20 8.99 0.25
C TYR A 109 15.10 7.78 1.18
N LEU A 110 14.56 6.67 0.69
CA LEU A 110 14.45 5.43 1.46
C LEU A 110 15.82 4.90 1.92
N LYS A 111 16.83 4.97 1.06
CA LYS A 111 18.20 4.52 1.39
C LYS A 111 18.85 5.37 2.48
N LYS A 112 18.57 6.68 2.49
CA LYS A 112 19.18 7.64 3.42
C LYS A 112 18.49 7.73 4.76
N ASN A 113 17.24 7.25 4.88
CA ASN A 113 16.42 7.42 6.08
C ASN A 113 15.96 6.08 6.63
N LYS A 114 16.03 5.94 7.95
CA LYS A 114 15.45 4.78 8.65
C LYS A 114 13.93 4.90 8.66
N ILE A 115 13.25 3.98 7.99
CA ILE A 115 11.79 3.90 8.00
C ILE A 115 11.40 2.75 8.91
N LYS A 116 10.38 3.00 9.74
CA LYS A 116 9.82 1.99 10.64
C LYS A 116 8.50 1.44 10.07
N PRO A 117 8.18 0.18 10.32
CA PRO A 117 6.83 -0.33 10.07
C PRO A 117 5.79 0.51 10.80
N ARG A 118 4.59 0.57 10.25
CA ARG A 118 3.45 1.19 10.95
C ARG A 118 3.15 0.40 12.24
N ALA A 119 2.63 1.10 13.25
CA ALA A 119 2.28 0.50 14.53
C ALA A 119 1.43 -0.76 14.32
N GLY A 120 1.78 -1.85 15.01
CA GLY A 120 1.09 -3.13 14.97
C GLY A 120 1.39 -4.05 13.79
N VAL A 121 1.97 -3.56 12.71
CA VAL A 121 2.31 -4.41 11.54
C VAL A 121 3.25 -5.54 11.92
N LEU A 122 4.30 -5.22 12.69
CA LEU A 122 5.26 -6.24 13.15
C LEU A 122 4.59 -7.27 14.06
N ASN A 123 3.67 -6.83 14.93
CA ASN A 123 2.91 -7.73 15.81
C ASN A 123 2.05 -8.71 15.00
N ILE A 124 1.36 -8.24 13.95
CA ILE A 124 0.58 -9.10 13.06
C ILE A 124 1.49 -10.11 12.35
N ILE A 125 2.61 -9.66 11.79
CA ILE A 125 3.55 -10.55 11.09
C ILE A 125 4.07 -11.63 12.04
N ASN A 126 4.52 -11.25 13.23
CA ASN A 126 5.05 -12.20 14.22
C ASN A 126 3.97 -13.17 14.70
N PHE A 127 2.75 -12.69 14.95
CA PHE A 127 1.63 -13.54 15.31
C PHE A 127 1.30 -14.55 14.20
N CYS A 128 1.24 -14.12 12.96
CA CYS A 128 0.98 -14.99 11.82
C CYS A 128 2.05 -16.07 11.69
N LYS A 129 3.32 -15.71 11.83
CA LYS A 129 4.44 -16.67 11.80
C LYS A 129 4.35 -17.69 12.95
N LYS A 130 4.07 -17.24 14.16
CA LYS A 130 3.92 -18.12 15.34
C LYS A 130 2.77 -19.12 15.19
N ASN A 131 1.69 -18.74 14.52
CA ASN A 131 0.47 -19.54 14.38
C ASN A 131 0.31 -20.19 12.99
N ASN A 132 1.38 -20.26 12.18
CA ASN A 132 1.37 -20.84 10.83
C ASN A 132 0.32 -20.23 9.88
N ILE A 133 -0.05 -18.96 10.10
CA ILE A 133 -0.92 -18.20 9.21
C ILE A 133 -0.08 -17.65 8.08
N LYS A 134 -0.43 -17.97 6.83
CA LYS A 134 0.31 -17.52 5.66
C LYS A 134 0.26 -16.00 5.52
N LEU A 135 1.37 -15.40 5.06
CA LEU A 135 1.48 -13.98 4.80
C LEU A 135 1.56 -13.72 3.30
N GLY A 136 0.68 -12.87 2.79
CA GLY A 136 0.70 -12.37 1.43
C GLY A 136 0.97 -10.87 1.38
N PHE A 137 1.59 -10.41 0.29
CA PHE A 137 1.73 -8.99 -0.02
C PHE A 137 1.16 -8.73 -1.42
N ALA A 138 -0.11 -8.29 -1.50
CA ALA A 138 -0.84 -8.09 -2.75
C ALA A 138 -0.67 -6.66 -3.26
N THR A 139 0.55 -6.29 -3.64
CA THR A 139 0.85 -4.97 -4.18
C THR A 139 0.96 -4.97 -5.70
N SER A 140 0.53 -3.91 -6.37
CA SER A 140 0.73 -3.65 -7.80
C SER A 140 1.87 -2.66 -8.08
N THR A 141 2.74 -2.42 -7.10
CA THR A 141 3.93 -1.59 -7.30
C THR A 141 5.05 -2.34 -8.03
N THR A 142 6.07 -1.62 -8.48
CA THR A 142 7.22 -2.21 -9.17
C THR A 142 8.10 -3.05 -8.23
N VAL A 143 8.79 -4.04 -8.79
CA VAL A 143 9.76 -4.86 -8.05
C VAL A 143 10.85 -3.99 -7.39
N ASN A 144 11.30 -2.93 -8.06
CA ASN A 144 12.30 -2.01 -7.51
C ASN A 144 11.79 -1.29 -6.24
N ASN A 145 10.54 -0.84 -6.22
CA ASN A 145 9.94 -0.25 -5.03
C ASN A 145 9.83 -1.26 -3.88
N ILE A 146 9.43 -2.51 -4.19
CA ILE A 146 9.38 -3.59 -3.21
C ILE A 146 10.78 -3.81 -2.61
N ASN A 147 11.80 -3.94 -3.47
CA ASN A 147 13.18 -4.14 -3.03
C ASN A 147 13.65 -2.99 -2.12
N SER A 148 13.39 -1.74 -2.49
CA SER A 148 13.79 -0.56 -1.70
C SER A 148 13.11 -0.53 -0.33
N ILE A 149 11.82 -0.89 -0.24
CA ILE A 149 11.09 -0.95 1.03
C ILE A 149 11.67 -2.05 1.94
N PHE A 150 11.83 -3.28 1.43
CA PHE A 150 12.37 -4.37 2.23
C PHE A 150 13.85 -4.16 2.60
N PHE A 151 14.64 -3.50 1.76
CA PHE A 151 16.00 -3.09 2.12
C PHE A 151 15.99 -2.15 3.32
N THR A 152 15.08 -1.19 3.36
CA THR A 152 14.95 -0.24 4.47
C THR A 152 14.45 -0.91 5.76
N LEU A 153 13.61 -1.93 5.62
CA LEU A 153 13.02 -2.68 6.74
C LEU A 153 13.82 -3.91 7.17
N LYS A 154 14.98 -4.18 6.57
CA LYS A 154 15.72 -5.45 6.68
C LYS A 154 15.97 -5.95 8.12
N ASN A 155 16.02 -5.04 9.09
CA ASN A 155 16.24 -5.38 10.50
C ASN A 155 14.92 -5.71 11.25
N THR A 156 13.77 -5.56 10.61
CA THR A 156 12.46 -5.77 11.24
C THR A 156 11.56 -6.69 10.43
N ILE A 157 11.46 -6.48 9.11
CA ILE A 157 10.60 -7.23 8.21
C ILE A 157 11.41 -7.60 6.96
N ASN A 158 11.37 -8.88 6.59
CA ASN A 158 12.09 -9.40 5.42
C ASN A 158 11.11 -9.95 4.38
N LYS A 159 11.54 -10.04 3.12
CA LYS A 159 10.74 -10.69 2.06
C LYS A 159 10.40 -12.14 2.39
N LYS A 160 11.32 -12.86 3.05
CA LYS A 160 11.13 -14.25 3.47
C LYS A 160 10.04 -14.44 4.52
N ASP A 161 9.58 -13.38 5.17
CA ASP A 161 8.43 -13.44 6.07
C ASP A 161 7.10 -13.64 5.31
N PHE A 162 7.09 -13.39 4.00
CA PHE A 162 5.91 -13.52 3.14
C PHE A 162 5.98 -14.78 2.29
N ASN A 163 4.90 -15.55 2.30
CA ASN A 163 4.74 -16.74 1.44
C ASN A 163 4.54 -16.36 -0.04
N PHE A 164 4.05 -15.14 -0.31
CA PHE A 164 3.94 -14.59 -1.65
C PHE A 164 3.99 -13.07 -1.64
N ILE A 165 4.71 -12.50 -2.62
CA ILE A 165 4.79 -11.06 -2.87
C ILE A 165 4.39 -10.79 -4.32
N GLY A 166 3.27 -10.10 -4.50
CA GLY A 166 2.81 -9.63 -5.80
C GLY A 166 3.57 -8.40 -6.28
N ASN A 167 3.45 -8.10 -7.57
CA ASN A 167 4.00 -6.88 -8.18
C ASN A 167 3.22 -6.55 -9.47
N ASN A 168 3.50 -5.39 -10.05
CA ASN A 168 2.82 -4.88 -11.23
C ASN A 168 2.97 -5.74 -12.50
N LYS A 169 4.03 -6.55 -12.61
CA LYS A 169 4.27 -7.42 -13.79
C LYS A 169 3.37 -8.66 -13.81
N LEU A 170 2.73 -8.98 -12.70
CA LEU A 170 1.89 -10.16 -12.56
C LEU A 170 0.43 -9.91 -12.96
N VAL A 171 0.03 -8.67 -13.16
CA VAL A 171 -1.37 -8.29 -13.41
C VAL A 171 -1.50 -7.48 -14.68
N LEU A 172 -2.60 -7.70 -15.41
CA LEU A 172 -2.98 -6.88 -16.55
C LEU A 172 -3.72 -5.62 -16.10
N ARG A 173 -4.53 -5.74 -15.04
CA ARG A 173 -5.34 -4.64 -14.51
C ARG A 173 -4.94 -4.36 -13.07
N GLU A 174 -4.56 -3.10 -12.83
CA GLU A 174 -4.25 -2.62 -11.48
C GLU A 174 -5.53 -2.48 -10.64
N LYS A 175 -5.37 -2.26 -9.34
CA LYS A 175 -6.48 -1.93 -8.44
C LYS A 175 -7.26 -0.72 -8.99
N PRO A 176 -8.58 -0.74 -8.94
CA PRO A 176 -9.49 -1.54 -8.11
C PRO A 176 -9.94 -2.90 -8.70
N TYR A 177 -9.27 -3.40 -9.73
CA TYR A 177 -9.54 -4.76 -10.21
C TYR A 177 -8.96 -5.80 -9.24
N PRO A 178 -9.58 -6.99 -9.13
CA PRO A 178 -9.19 -8.01 -8.14
C PRO A 178 -7.95 -8.81 -8.50
N ASP A 179 -7.35 -8.58 -9.66
CA ASP A 179 -6.36 -9.44 -10.30
C ASP A 179 -5.20 -9.81 -9.36
N ILE A 180 -4.61 -8.83 -8.66
CA ILE A 180 -3.50 -9.08 -7.74
C ILE A 180 -3.90 -9.94 -6.55
N TYR A 181 -5.12 -9.78 -6.03
CA TYR A 181 -5.63 -10.60 -4.94
C TYR A 181 -5.94 -12.02 -5.40
N MET A 182 -6.53 -12.20 -6.59
CA MET A 182 -6.80 -13.52 -7.16
C MET A 182 -5.51 -14.31 -7.38
N ILE A 183 -4.46 -13.66 -7.91
CA ILE A 183 -3.14 -14.27 -8.06
C ILE A 183 -2.56 -14.64 -6.69
N THR A 184 -2.66 -13.74 -5.71
CA THR A 184 -2.17 -13.99 -4.35
C THR A 184 -2.87 -15.21 -3.73
N LEU A 185 -4.19 -15.31 -3.82
CA LEU A 185 -4.96 -16.46 -3.33
C LEU A 185 -4.51 -17.77 -4.00
N LYS A 186 -4.36 -17.75 -5.33
CA LYS A 186 -3.88 -18.91 -6.10
C LYS A 186 -2.49 -19.37 -5.63
N LYS A 187 -1.56 -18.41 -5.45
CA LYS A 187 -0.19 -18.70 -5.01
C LYS A 187 -0.13 -19.21 -3.57
N LEU A 188 -0.96 -18.65 -2.68
CA LEU A 188 -1.07 -19.11 -1.30
C LEU A 188 -1.86 -20.44 -1.17
N LYS A 189 -2.60 -20.84 -2.22
CA LYS A 189 -3.53 -22.01 -2.21
C LYS A 189 -4.56 -21.89 -1.08
N ILE A 190 -5.22 -20.73 -0.99
CA ILE A 190 -6.18 -20.39 0.07
C ILE A 190 -7.47 -19.85 -0.57
N ARG A 191 -8.62 -20.20 0.00
CA ARG A 191 -9.92 -19.69 -0.44
C ARG A 191 -10.15 -18.27 0.09
N PRO A 192 -10.88 -17.41 -0.64
CA PRO A 192 -11.11 -16.00 -0.24
C PRO A 192 -11.65 -15.84 1.18
N LYS A 193 -12.60 -16.67 1.59
CA LYS A 193 -13.22 -16.61 2.92
C LYS A 193 -12.29 -16.99 4.08
N GLU A 194 -11.18 -17.63 3.78
CA GLU A 194 -10.16 -18.03 4.76
C GLU A 194 -9.05 -16.98 4.89
N CYS A 195 -9.17 -15.85 4.16
CA CYS A 195 -8.19 -14.76 4.17
C CYS A 195 -8.77 -13.50 4.82
N LEU A 196 -7.86 -12.70 5.37
CA LEU A 196 -8.10 -11.32 5.75
C LEU A 196 -7.14 -10.42 4.96
N ALA A 197 -7.67 -9.40 4.30
CA ALA A 197 -6.88 -8.35 3.68
C ALA A 197 -6.79 -7.12 4.59
N ILE A 198 -5.67 -6.41 4.53
CA ILE A 198 -5.45 -5.13 5.21
C ILE A 198 -5.09 -4.11 4.13
N GLU A 199 -5.85 -3.02 4.04
CA GLU A 199 -5.70 -2.00 3.01
C GLU A 199 -5.73 -0.58 3.57
N ASP A 200 -5.02 0.33 2.88
CA ASP A 200 -4.85 1.72 3.29
C ASP A 200 -5.73 2.70 2.50
N THR A 201 -6.28 2.29 1.37
CA THR A 201 -7.11 3.14 0.49
C THR A 201 -8.42 2.46 0.12
N GLU A 202 -9.46 3.27 -0.12
CA GLU A 202 -10.77 2.77 -0.57
C GLU A 202 -10.67 1.98 -1.88
N GLU A 203 -9.90 2.47 -2.85
CA GLU A 203 -9.72 1.80 -4.15
C GLU A 203 -9.07 0.42 -3.99
N SER A 204 -8.07 0.33 -3.12
CA SER A 204 -7.41 -0.94 -2.81
C SER A 204 -8.32 -1.88 -2.04
N MET A 205 -9.16 -1.37 -1.14
CA MET A 205 -10.20 -2.16 -0.47
C MET A 205 -11.21 -2.74 -1.46
N LYS A 206 -11.67 -1.94 -2.44
CA LYS A 206 -12.55 -2.42 -3.52
C LYS A 206 -11.94 -3.60 -4.27
N SER A 207 -10.63 -3.60 -4.49
CA SER A 207 -9.91 -4.72 -5.12
C SER A 207 -10.01 -6.01 -4.29
N ALA A 208 -9.75 -5.94 -2.98
CA ALA A 208 -9.86 -7.08 -2.07
C ALA A 208 -11.31 -7.61 -1.99
N LEU A 209 -12.29 -6.72 -1.86
CA LEU A 209 -13.71 -7.07 -1.78
C LEU A 209 -14.21 -7.73 -3.07
N LYS A 210 -13.80 -7.25 -4.25
CA LYS A 210 -14.09 -7.90 -5.54
C LYS A 210 -13.50 -9.30 -5.64
N ALA A 211 -12.36 -9.56 -4.99
CA ALA A 211 -11.80 -10.89 -4.84
C ALA A 211 -12.51 -11.74 -3.76
N LYS A 212 -13.62 -11.25 -3.19
CA LYS A 212 -14.42 -11.89 -2.13
C LYS A 212 -13.63 -12.12 -0.83
N ILE A 213 -12.59 -11.33 -0.59
CA ILE A 213 -11.79 -11.37 0.65
C ILE A 213 -12.36 -10.34 1.63
N ARG A 214 -12.51 -10.74 2.90
CA ARG A 214 -12.80 -9.78 3.98
C ARG A 214 -11.64 -8.80 4.12
N CYS A 215 -11.95 -7.50 4.18
CA CYS A 215 -10.94 -6.45 4.21
C CYS A 215 -11.11 -5.53 5.42
N VAL A 216 -10.00 -5.16 6.03
CA VAL A 216 -9.91 -4.17 7.11
C VAL A 216 -9.24 -2.91 6.57
N ALA A 217 -9.84 -1.77 6.85
CA ALA A 217 -9.26 -0.47 6.55
C ALA A 217 -8.16 -0.13 7.55
N PHE A 218 -7.01 0.26 7.04
CA PHE A 218 -5.87 0.77 7.81
C PHE A 218 -5.31 2.03 7.13
N PRO A 219 -6.07 3.13 7.14
CA PRO A 219 -5.75 4.33 6.38
C PRO A 219 -4.43 4.94 6.84
N GLY A 220 -3.68 5.50 5.91
CA GLY A 220 -2.47 6.26 6.17
C GLY A 220 -2.77 7.65 6.74
N LYS A 221 -1.72 8.38 7.14
CA LYS A 221 -1.87 9.74 7.72
C LYS A 221 -2.47 10.76 6.73
N LEU A 222 -2.34 10.51 5.44
CA LEU A 222 -2.86 11.37 4.38
C LEU A 222 -4.11 10.80 3.68
N HIS A 223 -4.68 9.69 4.16
CA HIS A 223 -5.90 9.09 3.65
C HIS A 223 -7.09 9.36 4.52
#